data_4fcd9575be8aa6103df334faada4d2ef
#
_entry.id   4fcd9575be8aa6103df334faada4d2ef
#
_cell.length_a   1.000
_cell.length_b   1.000
_cell.length_c   1.000
_cell.angle_alpha   90.00
_cell.angle_beta   90.00
_cell.angle_gamma   90.00
#
_symmetry.space_group_name_H-M   'P 1'
#
loop_
_entity.id
_entity.type
_entity.pdbx_description
1 polymer ?
#
loop_
_entity_poly.entity_id
_entity_poly.type
_entity_poly.pdbx_seq_one_letter_code
_entity_poly.pdbx_strand_id
1 'polypeptide(L)' 'DGLSIYRRIVKEAKEVLKVNGLLILEIGYDQLDDIKQILNENKEYKIIEELKDYGGNDRGIICRFQGK' A
#
# COMPACT_ATOMS: atom_id res chain seq x y z
N ASP A 1 -6.05 12.43 -10.27
CA ASP A 1 -6.71 12.23 -8.98
C ASP A 1 -5.70 11.88 -7.90
N GLY A 2 -6.15 11.85 -6.65
CA GLY A 2 -5.26 11.53 -5.54
C GLY A 2 -4.69 10.12 -5.57
N LEU A 3 -5.29 9.24 -6.34
CA LEU A 3 -4.86 7.83 -6.42
C LEU A 3 -3.71 7.63 -7.39
N SER A 4 -3.49 8.57 -8.31
CA SER A 4 -2.40 8.42 -9.29
C SER A 4 -1.04 8.41 -8.61
N ILE A 5 -0.89 9.15 -7.50
CA ILE A 5 0.35 9.14 -6.72
C ILE A 5 0.60 7.76 -6.12
N TYR A 6 -0.44 7.14 -5.57
CA TYR A 6 -0.31 5.79 -4.99
C TYR A 6 0.02 4.75 -6.06
N ARG A 7 -0.62 4.83 -7.23
CA ARG A 7 -0.30 3.93 -8.33
C ARG A 7 1.16 4.04 -8.74
N ARG A 8 1.65 5.28 -8.80
CA ARG A 8 3.04 5.54 -9.16
C ARG A 8 3.99 5.00 -8.11
N ILE A 9 3.73 5.25 -6.82
CA ILE A 9 4.57 4.77 -5.73
C ILE A 9 4.63 3.24 -5.74
N VAL A 10 3.48 2.59 -5.86
CA VAL A 10 3.39 1.12 -5.86
C VAL A 10 4.20 0.56 -7.04
N LYS A 11 4.10 1.18 -8.20
CA LYS A 11 4.85 0.75 -9.38
C LYS A 11 6.36 0.95 -9.22
N GLU A 12 6.76 2.14 -8.78
CA GLU A 12 8.19 2.49 -8.70
C GLU A 12 8.90 1.78 -7.56
N ALA A 13 8.20 1.50 -6.46
CA ALA A 13 8.80 0.81 -5.33
C ALA A 13 9.30 -0.59 -5.70
N LYS A 14 8.70 -1.23 -6.70
CA LYS A 14 9.16 -2.55 -7.17
C LYS A 14 10.60 -2.53 -7.66
N GLU A 15 11.09 -1.38 -8.09
CA GLU A 15 12.44 -1.25 -8.61
C GLU A 15 13.49 -1.14 -7.51
N VAL A 16 13.09 -0.78 -6.30
CA VAL A 16 14.02 -0.53 -5.20
C VAL A 16 13.85 -1.48 -4.03
N LEU A 17 12.69 -2.13 -3.89
CA LEU A 17 12.44 -3.04 -2.78
C LEU A 17 13.10 -4.39 -3.01
N LYS A 18 13.67 -4.93 -1.94
CA LYS A 18 14.15 -6.30 -1.94
C LYS A 18 12.98 -7.23 -1.61
N VAL A 19 13.10 -8.50 -2.00
CA VAL A 19 12.13 -9.52 -1.62
C VAL A 19 11.97 -9.52 -0.10
N ASN A 20 10.73 -9.55 0.35
CA ASN A 20 10.32 -9.44 1.76
C ASN A 20 10.47 -8.04 2.34
N GLY A 21 10.88 -7.06 1.53
CA GLY A 21 10.89 -5.67 1.97
C GLY A 21 9.47 -5.17 2.18
N LEU A 22 9.32 -4.15 3.02
CA LEU A 22 8.02 -3.60 3.36
C LEU A 22 7.79 -2.28 2.66
N LEU A 23 6.57 -2.08 2.18
CA LEU A 23 6.09 -0.79 1.72
C LEU A 23 5.01 -0.33 2.69
N ILE A 24 5.22 0.83 3.29
CA ILE A 24 4.28 1.38 4.27
C ILE A 24 3.71 2.65 3.67
N LEU A 25 2.39 2.70 3.52
CA LEU A 25 1.70 3.83 2.91
C LEU A 25 0.79 4.49 3.95
N GLU A 26 0.91 5.80 4.09
CA GLU A 26 -0.08 6.59 4.81
C GLU A 26 -1.25 6.87 3.86
N ILE A 27 -2.48 6.76 4.38
CA ILE A 27 -3.68 6.94 3.57
C ILE A 27 -4.67 7.87 4.28
N GLY A 28 -5.53 8.49 3.49
CA GLY A 28 -6.67 9.23 4.04
C GLY A 28 -7.74 8.27 4.53
N TYR A 29 -8.59 8.76 5.45
CA TYR A 29 -9.59 7.93 6.11
C TYR A 29 -10.59 7.29 5.14
N ASP A 30 -10.75 7.88 3.96
CA ASP A 30 -11.72 7.42 2.95
C ASP A 30 -11.06 6.74 1.76
N GLN A 31 -9.77 6.38 1.86
CA GLN A 31 -9.01 5.85 0.73
C GLN A 31 -8.67 4.36 0.84
N LEU A 32 -9.03 3.71 1.95
CA LEU A 32 -8.56 2.34 2.20
C LEU A 32 -8.94 1.38 1.07
N ASP A 33 -10.20 1.37 0.67
CA ASP A 33 -10.65 0.41 -0.34
C ASP A 33 -9.97 0.63 -1.69
N ASP A 34 -9.78 1.90 -2.06
CA ASP A 34 -9.10 2.24 -3.31
C ASP A 34 -7.64 1.81 -3.30
N ILE A 35 -6.95 2.04 -2.18
CA ILE A 35 -5.55 1.66 -2.05
C ILE A 35 -5.40 0.14 -2.03
N LYS A 36 -6.30 -0.56 -1.34
CA LYS A 36 -6.30 -2.02 -1.34
C LYS A 36 -6.49 -2.56 -2.75
N GLN A 37 -7.36 -1.94 -3.54
CA GLN A 37 -7.57 -2.36 -4.92
C GLN A 37 -6.29 -2.19 -5.74
N ILE A 38 -5.61 -1.05 -5.59
CA ILE A 38 -4.34 -0.81 -6.29
C ILE A 38 -3.31 -1.89 -5.91
N LEU A 39 -3.19 -2.19 -4.63
CA LEU A 39 -2.25 -3.22 -4.18
C LEU A 39 -2.63 -4.60 -4.67
N ASN A 40 -3.92 -4.92 -4.71
CA ASN A 40 -4.39 -6.22 -5.21
C ASN A 40 -4.18 -6.39 -6.72
N GLU A 41 -4.15 -5.30 -7.46
CA GLU A 41 -3.80 -5.33 -8.89
C GLU A 41 -2.32 -5.58 -9.12
N ASN A 42 -1.51 -5.44 -8.08
CA ASN A 42 -0.07 -5.64 -8.13
C ASN A 42 0.30 -6.86 -7.30
N LYS A 43 0.28 -8.03 -7.94
CA LYS A 43 0.40 -9.33 -7.27
C LYS A 43 1.74 -9.54 -6.55
N GLU A 44 2.72 -8.69 -6.84
CA GLU A 44 4.02 -8.72 -6.17
C GLU A 44 3.94 -8.28 -4.71
N TYR A 45 2.82 -7.69 -4.30
CA TYR A 45 2.63 -7.23 -2.93
C TYR A 45 1.60 -8.08 -2.20
N LYS A 46 1.85 -8.28 -0.90
CA LYS A 46 0.87 -8.88 0.00
C LYS A 46 0.59 -7.89 1.13
N ILE A 47 -0.68 -7.55 1.32
CA ILE A 47 -1.09 -6.69 2.42
C ILE A 47 -0.97 -7.50 3.71
N ILE A 48 -0.24 -6.98 4.70
CA ILE A 48 -0.05 -7.68 5.96
C ILE A 48 -0.71 -6.98 7.14
N GLU A 49 -0.94 -5.67 7.06
CA GLU A 49 -1.57 -4.97 8.16
C GLU A 49 -2.22 -3.68 7.69
N GLU A 50 -3.38 -3.36 8.29
CA GLU A 50 -4.05 -2.07 8.13
C GLU A 50 -3.91 -1.33 9.45
N LEU A 51 -3.45 -0.09 9.37
CA LEU A 51 -3.20 0.74 10.55
C LEU A 51 -4.34 1.71 10.76
N LYS A 52 -4.78 1.84 12.01
CA LYS A 52 -5.85 2.76 12.38
C LYS A 52 -5.37 3.68 13.50
N ASP A 53 -6.00 4.87 13.57
CA ASP A 53 -5.73 5.78 14.69
C ASP A 53 -6.60 5.40 15.89
N TYR A 54 -6.48 6.17 16.97
CA TYR A 54 -7.26 5.92 18.19
C TYR A 54 -8.76 6.08 17.98
N GLY A 55 -9.17 6.85 17.00
CA GLY A 55 -10.58 7.02 16.67
C GLY A 55 -11.14 5.93 15.76
N GLY A 56 -10.31 4.96 15.36
CA GLY A 56 -10.71 3.89 14.48
C GLY A 56 -10.68 4.26 13.00
N ASN A 57 -10.12 5.41 12.65
CA ASN A 57 -10.00 5.82 11.25
C ASN A 57 -8.80 5.17 10.60
N ASP A 58 -8.95 4.79 9.34
CA ASP A 58 -7.85 4.21 8.57
C ASP A 58 -6.73 5.24 8.40
N ARG A 59 -5.48 4.81 8.66
CA ARG A 59 -4.32 5.69 8.58
C ARG A 59 -3.20 5.13 7.73
N GLY A 60 -3.13 3.84 7.53
CA GLY A 60 -2.04 3.30 6.75
C GLY A 60 -2.23 1.84 6.38
N ILE A 61 -1.39 1.39 5.47
CA ILE A 61 -1.31 0.00 5.04
C ILE A 61 0.15 -0.40 5.02
N ILE A 62 0.43 -1.60 5.54
CA ILE A 62 1.73 -2.21 5.40
C ILE A 62 1.59 -3.40 4.47
N CYS A 63 2.44 -3.45 3.45
CA CYS A 63 2.49 -4.60 2.56
C CYS A 63 3.91 -5.09 2.41
N ARG A 64 4.03 -6.38 2.07
CA ARG A 64 5.32 -7.03 1.82
C ARG A 64 5.50 -7.21 0.34
N PHE A 65 6.69 -6.88 -0.16
CA PHE A 65 7.06 -7.14 -1.55
C PHE A 65 7.55 -8.58 -1.67
N GLN A 66 6.87 -9.36 -2.50
CA GLN A 66 7.19 -10.79 -2.66
C GLN A 66 8.14 -11.06 -3.82
N GLY A 67 8.56 -10.01 -4.51
CA GLY A 67 9.43 -10.11 -5.66
C GLY A 67 8.67 -9.99 -6.98
N LYS A 68 9.37 -9.71 -8.01
CA LYS A 68 8.80 -9.57 -9.35
C LYS A 68 8.48 -10.92 -9.97
#